data_f5f8a1b6ede172e8130bce0331e18259
#
_entry.id   f5f8a1b6ede172e8130bce0331e18259
#
_cell.length_a   1.000
_cell.length_b   1.000
_cell.length_c   1.000
_cell.angle_alpha   90.00
_cell.angle_beta   90.00
_cell.angle_gamma   90.00
#
_symmetry.space_group_name_H-M   'P 1'
#
loop_
_entity.id
_entity.type
_entity.pdbx_description
1 polymer ?
#
loop_
_entity_poly.entity_id
_entity_poly.type
_entity_poly.pdbx_seq_one_letter_code
_entity_poly.pdbx_strand_id
1 'polypeptide(L)'
;MNRNRKKKNRKKETGAVVSLLLASSLAFGGCGTAVTSASFVNTESASTESTGETSADNADTTSESTDSENAIESDSDIDFDLELTESTIDTEFTDREKSGSYKASEAVKITLNKTTATVSGSGAKADGSTITITEEGVYIVSGTLEDGQIIVDASDSDKVQIVLDGVNINCETNAAIYVREADKVFITLAENSSNTLGGGNEYTQIDDNTVDGVIFSKSDLVCNGTGSLTIEADYKHGIVSKDDLVITGGTYKITAADNGITAKDQLKILDGSFDIDAANSAVKAKNTDDTELGNIYIAGGVFTVKAEQDGFHATGSIVVDDGTITVNSGDDGFHAELDTVIHGGTILVEKSNEGLEGKRVVVNGGDITINASDDGINAANSGDDGANAINPGANAAGSGDDDSNAASSNDDSSAVVNSGDDGSISGAADGKEPPQMPPDTENGSDMQPSQDFDPENAPSGGNAPQNFDPGNAPSDGDAPQKMQGGPGGGGNSELYIKIAGGTLTVSADGDGLDSNGSLLVTGGTTIVYGPTS
;
A
#
# COMPACT_ATOMS: atom_id res chain seq x y z
N MET A 1 14.21 29.81 -9.56
CA MET A 1 15.09 29.96 -8.38
C MET A 1 15.52 28.57 -7.95
N ASN A 2 16.79 28.23 -8.12
CA ASN A 2 17.34 26.91 -7.79
C ASN A 2 17.35 26.73 -6.28
N ARG A 3 16.42 25.96 -5.73
CA ARG A 3 16.52 25.47 -4.35
C ARG A 3 17.35 24.18 -4.35
N ASN A 4 18.61 24.31 -3.95
CA ASN A 4 19.46 23.18 -3.60
C ASN A 4 18.81 22.43 -2.42
N ARG A 5 18.12 21.32 -2.69
CA ARG A 5 17.79 20.34 -1.65
C ARG A 5 19.11 19.84 -1.06
N LYS A 6 19.41 20.24 0.17
CA LYS A 6 20.45 19.61 0.96
C LYS A 6 20.04 18.17 1.22
N LYS A 7 20.67 17.21 0.54
CA LYS A 7 20.62 15.80 0.97
C LYS A 7 21.03 15.77 2.44
N LYS A 8 20.09 15.42 3.33
CA LYS A 8 20.38 15.09 4.71
C LYS A 8 21.30 13.85 4.67
N ASN A 9 22.62 14.04 4.85
CA ASN A 9 23.54 12.92 5.04
C ASN A 9 23.16 12.22 6.35
N ARG A 10 22.39 11.15 6.27
CA ARG A 10 22.24 10.19 7.38
C ARG A 10 23.61 9.56 7.62
N LYS A 11 24.36 10.05 8.61
CA LYS A 11 25.56 9.35 9.13
C LYS A 11 25.07 8.08 9.82
N LYS A 12 25.37 6.93 9.24
CA LYS A 12 25.34 5.66 9.98
C LYS A 12 26.35 5.76 11.13
N GLU A 13 25.88 6.00 12.35
CA GLU A 13 26.67 5.75 13.56
C GLU A 13 26.51 4.25 13.87
N THR A 14 27.54 3.49 13.57
CA THR A 14 27.69 2.11 14.03
C THR A 14 27.92 2.13 15.54
N GLY A 15 26.85 2.08 16.31
CA GLY A 15 26.86 1.88 17.74
C GLY A 15 27.10 0.41 18.06
N ALA A 16 28.28 0.09 18.57
CA ALA A 16 28.60 -1.21 19.14
C ALA A 16 27.73 -1.44 20.40
N VAL A 17 26.78 -2.36 20.32
CA VAL A 17 25.98 -2.80 21.48
C VAL A 17 26.87 -3.67 22.36
N VAL A 18 27.31 -3.11 23.48
CA VAL A 18 27.89 -3.88 24.59
C VAL A 18 26.75 -4.30 25.51
N SER A 19 26.33 -5.56 25.40
CA SER A 19 25.37 -6.17 26.32
C SER A 19 26.01 -6.32 27.71
N LEU A 20 25.55 -5.49 28.66
CA LEU A 20 25.88 -5.63 30.08
C LEU A 20 24.71 -6.36 30.79
N LEU A 21 24.88 -7.66 31.03
CA LEU A 21 24.00 -8.45 31.89
C LEU A 21 24.17 -8.02 33.33
N LEU A 22 23.21 -7.30 33.90
CA LEU A 22 23.12 -7.08 35.35
C LEU A 22 22.04 -8.00 35.92
N ALA A 23 22.46 -9.05 36.61
CA ALA A 23 21.61 -9.86 37.47
C ALA A 23 21.41 -9.12 38.80
N SER A 24 20.21 -8.67 39.10
CA SER A 24 19.82 -8.22 40.44
C SER A 24 18.77 -9.16 41.03
N SER A 25 19.19 -9.99 41.97
CA SER A 25 18.35 -10.76 42.88
C SER A 25 17.76 -9.85 43.95
N LEU A 26 16.45 -9.74 44.04
CA LEU A 26 15.74 -9.21 45.20
C LEU A 26 14.76 -10.25 45.73
N ALA A 27 15.06 -10.81 46.88
CA ALA A 27 14.19 -11.65 47.65
C ALA A 27 13.19 -10.78 48.47
N PHE A 28 11.90 -11.05 48.36
CA PHE A 28 10.97 -10.76 49.42
C PHE A 28 10.01 -11.93 49.57
N GLY A 29 9.96 -12.44 50.78
CA GLY A 29 9.12 -13.54 51.17
C GLY A 29 7.71 -13.10 51.54
N GLY A 30 6.80 -14.06 51.50
CA GLY A 30 5.54 -13.94 52.23
C GLY A 30 4.34 -14.63 51.61
N CYS A 31 4.10 -15.85 52.07
CA CYS A 31 2.83 -16.50 52.36
C CYS A 31 1.76 -16.77 51.29
N GLY A 32 1.71 -18.01 50.85
CA GLY A 32 0.55 -18.91 50.96
C GLY A 32 -0.61 -18.78 49.98
N THR A 33 -0.68 -19.70 49.03
CA THR A 33 -1.72 -20.75 48.92
C THR A 33 -1.42 -21.64 47.72
N ALA A 34 -1.52 -22.94 47.94
CA ALA A 34 -1.23 -24.00 46.98
C ALA A 34 -2.29 -24.09 45.88
N VAL A 35 -1.84 -24.22 44.62
CA VAL A 35 -2.61 -24.86 43.55
C VAL A 35 -1.69 -25.82 42.80
N THR A 36 -2.17 -27.02 42.67
CA THR A 36 -1.58 -28.26 42.24
C THR A 36 -0.99 -28.22 40.81
N SER A 37 0.26 -28.62 40.71
CA SER A 37 0.98 -28.91 39.46
C SER A 37 0.53 -30.24 38.89
N ALA A 38 0.16 -30.28 37.61
CA ALA A 38 0.09 -31.50 36.81
C ALA A 38 1.43 -31.76 36.13
N SER A 39 2.04 -32.87 36.48
CA SER A 39 3.31 -33.35 35.88
C SER A 39 3.01 -34.08 34.57
N PHE A 40 3.69 -33.72 33.52
CA PHE A 40 3.77 -34.56 32.30
C PHE A 40 4.99 -35.49 32.42
N VAL A 41 4.72 -36.77 32.29
CA VAL A 41 5.69 -37.85 32.34
C VAL A 41 6.29 -38.06 30.95
N ASN A 42 7.59 -37.95 30.89
CA ASN A 42 8.41 -38.31 29.73
C ASN A 42 8.65 -39.83 29.81
N THR A 43 8.24 -40.59 28.81
CA THR A 43 8.60 -41.99 28.67
C THR A 43 9.70 -42.17 27.63
N GLU A 44 10.92 -42.34 28.12
CA GLU A 44 12.02 -42.92 27.34
C GLU A 44 11.79 -44.42 27.18
N SER A 45 11.92 -44.91 25.95
CA SER A 45 11.97 -46.35 25.68
C SER A 45 13.40 -46.76 25.34
N ALA A 46 13.95 -47.58 26.20
CA ALA A 46 15.28 -48.15 26.10
C ALA A 46 15.32 -49.28 25.06
N SER A 47 16.38 -49.29 24.29
CA SER A 47 16.81 -50.38 23.41
C SER A 47 17.34 -51.59 24.20
N THR A 48 16.96 -52.79 23.82
CA THR A 48 17.66 -54.03 24.23
C THR A 48 18.22 -54.70 22.99
N GLU A 49 19.53 -54.90 23.03
CA GLU A 49 20.29 -55.80 22.14
C GLU A 49 19.91 -57.25 22.33
N SER A 50 19.91 -58.02 21.26
CA SER A 50 20.08 -59.45 21.30
C SER A 50 20.87 -59.94 20.10
N THR A 51 22.01 -60.49 20.42
CA THR A 51 22.97 -61.23 19.58
C THR A 51 22.43 -62.61 19.15
N GLY A 52 22.81 -63.04 17.94
CA GLY A 52 22.63 -64.41 17.51
C GLY A 52 23.15 -64.72 16.12
N GLU A 53 24.34 -65.27 16.06
CA GLU A 53 25.03 -65.81 14.88
C GLU A 53 24.26 -67.01 14.26
N THR A 54 24.33 -67.20 12.93
CA THR A 54 25.15 -68.25 12.25
C THR A 54 24.72 -68.44 10.80
N SER A 55 25.77 -68.42 9.97
CA SER A 55 26.17 -69.35 8.86
C SER A 55 25.26 -69.67 7.67
N ALA A 56 25.77 -69.29 6.57
CA ALA A 56 26.25 -70.10 5.43
C ALA A 56 25.29 -70.54 4.33
N ASP A 57 25.69 -70.16 3.19
CA ASP A 57 25.87 -70.90 1.90
C ASP A 57 24.78 -70.79 0.82
N ASN A 58 25.29 -70.28 -0.24
CA ASN A 58 25.35 -70.83 -1.62
C ASN A 58 24.42 -70.22 -2.71
N ALA A 59 25.16 -69.65 -3.63
CA ALA A 59 25.15 -69.83 -5.10
C ALA A 59 24.06 -69.16 -5.95
N ASP A 60 24.59 -68.21 -6.67
CA ASP A 60 24.62 -68.09 -8.13
C ASP A 60 23.28 -68.03 -8.88
N THR A 61 22.99 -66.84 -9.44
CA THR A 61 22.76 -66.72 -10.88
C THR A 61 22.64 -65.22 -11.24
N THR A 62 23.50 -64.83 -12.19
CA THR A 62 23.57 -63.59 -12.93
C THR A 62 22.28 -63.22 -13.62
N SER A 63 21.87 -61.92 -13.47
CA SER A 63 21.27 -61.17 -14.56
C SER A 63 21.55 -59.67 -14.30
N GLU A 64 22.42 -59.13 -15.16
CA GLU A 64 22.64 -57.71 -15.29
C GLU A 64 21.36 -57.01 -15.73
N SER A 65 20.84 -56.15 -14.91
CA SER A 65 20.00 -55.03 -15.36
C SER A 65 20.71 -53.74 -14.96
N THR A 66 21.25 -53.07 -15.94
CA THR A 66 21.79 -51.72 -15.81
C THR A 66 20.64 -50.77 -15.58
N ASP A 67 20.28 -50.50 -14.36
CA ASP A 67 19.53 -49.32 -13.99
C ASP A 67 20.52 -48.15 -13.88
N SER A 68 20.49 -47.30 -14.90
CA SER A 68 21.05 -45.98 -14.84
C SER A 68 20.22 -45.19 -13.82
N GLU A 69 20.69 -45.15 -12.59
CA GLU A 69 20.31 -44.06 -11.68
C GLU A 69 20.80 -42.77 -12.29
N ASN A 70 19.90 -42.06 -12.96
CA ASN A 70 20.08 -40.66 -13.27
C ASN A 70 20.03 -39.94 -11.92
N ALA A 71 21.17 -39.71 -11.32
CA ALA A 71 21.31 -38.71 -10.27
C ALA A 71 20.93 -37.40 -10.91
N ILE A 72 19.76 -36.88 -10.56
CA ILE A 72 19.42 -35.48 -10.78
C ILE A 72 20.41 -34.72 -9.90
N GLU A 73 21.46 -34.21 -10.54
CA GLU A 73 22.29 -33.17 -9.92
C GLU A 73 21.33 -32.02 -9.61
N SER A 74 21.05 -31.84 -8.34
CA SER A 74 20.40 -30.64 -7.83
C SER A 74 21.42 -29.49 -7.96
N ASP A 75 21.53 -28.96 -9.16
CA ASP A 75 22.29 -27.76 -9.41
C ASP A 75 21.29 -26.60 -9.31
N SER A 76 21.27 -25.97 -8.18
CA SER A 76 21.18 -24.53 -8.04
C SER A 76 21.15 -24.22 -6.56
N ASP A 77 22.25 -23.77 -6.03
CA ASP A 77 22.27 -22.86 -4.90
C ASP A 77 21.57 -21.58 -5.36
N ILE A 78 20.23 -21.57 -5.41
CA ILE A 78 19.45 -20.35 -5.50
C ILE A 78 19.71 -19.68 -4.16
N ASP A 79 20.45 -18.59 -4.22
CA ASP A 79 20.76 -17.78 -3.05
C ASP A 79 19.48 -17.05 -2.61
N PHE A 80 18.67 -17.71 -1.78
CA PHE A 80 17.50 -17.12 -1.13
C PHE A 80 17.89 -16.11 -0.03
N ASP A 81 19.18 -15.87 0.16
CA ASP A 81 19.74 -14.80 1.01
C ASP A 81 19.93 -13.48 0.24
N LEU A 82 19.25 -13.30 -0.91
CA LEU A 82 19.14 -11.95 -1.48
C LEU A 82 18.63 -11.03 -0.36
N GLU A 83 19.42 -10.02 -0.04
CA GLU A 83 19.05 -9.03 0.98
C GLU A 83 17.70 -8.43 0.56
N LEU A 84 16.64 -8.74 1.33
CA LEU A 84 15.35 -8.10 1.20
C LEU A 84 15.56 -6.60 1.38
N THR A 85 14.80 -5.80 0.69
CA THR A 85 14.81 -4.33 0.84
C THR A 85 14.37 -3.84 2.22
N GLU A 86 13.98 -4.76 3.11
CA GLU A 86 13.76 -4.50 4.54
C GLU A 86 14.89 -3.67 5.19
N SER A 87 16.14 -3.86 4.74
CA SER A 87 17.27 -3.11 5.29
C SER A 87 17.20 -1.61 5.03
N THR A 88 16.35 -1.14 4.13
CA THR A 88 16.15 0.27 3.81
C THR A 88 14.96 0.90 4.53
N ILE A 89 14.05 0.07 5.06
CA ILE A 89 12.85 0.52 5.79
C ILE A 89 13.24 0.96 7.19
N ASP A 90 12.85 2.18 7.58
CA ASP A 90 12.99 2.64 8.96
C ASP A 90 11.87 2.04 9.83
N THR A 91 12.23 1.12 10.72
CA THR A 91 11.29 0.46 11.65
C THR A 91 11.28 1.07 13.05
N GLU A 92 12.11 2.09 13.30
CA GLU A 92 12.24 2.70 14.60
C GLU A 92 11.22 3.82 14.83
N PHE A 93 10.63 3.83 16.00
CA PHE A 93 9.73 4.88 16.45
C PHE A 93 10.37 5.66 17.61
N THR A 94 10.49 6.96 17.47
CA THR A 94 11.04 7.82 18.53
C THR A 94 10.08 7.92 19.73
N ASP A 95 10.63 8.24 20.92
CA ASP A 95 9.79 8.41 22.10
C ASP A 95 8.76 9.54 21.95
N ARG A 96 9.08 10.59 21.17
CA ARG A 96 8.15 11.68 20.91
C ARG A 96 7.02 11.26 19.95
N GLU A 97 7.27 10.44 18.98
CA GLU A 97 6.24 9.89 18.09
C GLU A 97 5.26 8.98 18.85
N LYS A 98 5.79 8.16 19.76
CA LYS A 98 4.98 7.29 20.63
C LYS A 98 4.18 8.03 21.68
N SER A 99 4.65 9.22 22.07
CA SER A 99 4.05 9.95 23.18
C SER A 99 3.03 10.98 22.72
N GLY A 100 1.74 10.71 22.97
CA GLY A 100 0.68 11.72 22.85
C GLY A 100 0.65 12.74 24.00
N SER A 101 1.68 12.79 24.87
CA SER A 101 1.69 13.67 26.03
C SER A 101 1.97 15.14 25.66
N TYR A 102 1.32 16.04 26.37
CA TYR A 102 1.50 17.48 26.28
C TYR A 102 1.23 18.17 27.59
N LYS A 103 1.75 19.40 27.76
CA LYS A 103 1.51 20.20 28.95
C LYS A 103 0.41 21.24 28.66
N ALA A 104 -0.81 20.94 29.07
CA ALA A 104 -1.97 21.80 28.82
C ALA A 104 -1.85 23.22 29.38
N SER A 105 -1.01 23.44 30.42
CA SER A 105 -0.76 24.77 31.01
C SER A 105 0.17 25.63 30.18
N GLU A 106 0.95 25.04 29.26
CA GLU A 106 1.88 25.73 28.37
C GLU A 106 1.33 25.84 26.93
N ALA A 107 0.21 25.18 26.67
CA ALA A 107 -0.39 25.13 25.35
C ALA A 107 -1.20 26.40 25.01
N VAL A 108 -1.12 26.79 23.76
CA VAL A 108 -2.03 27.77 23.16
C VAL A 108 -3.40 27.11 22.96
N LYS A 109 -4.45 27.78 23.41
CA LYS A 109 -5.81 27.26 23.23
C LYS A 109 -6.47 27.93 22.04
N ILE A 110 -7.01 27.10 21.16
CA ILE A 110 -7.80 27.50 20.00
C ILE A 110 -9.22 26.98 20.19
N THR A 111 -10.16 27.91 20.29
CA THR A 111 -11.58 27.59 20.44
C THR A 111 -12.32 27.93 19.15
N LEU A 112 -12.93 26.93 18.56
CA LEU A 112 -13.69 26.99 17.32
C LEU A 112 -15.14 27.35 17.62
N ASN A 113 -15.71 28.31 16.90
CA ASN A 113 -17.06 28.86 17.14
C ASN A 113 -17.83 28.96 15.81
N LYS A 114 -18.12 27.82 15.19
CA LYS A 114 -18.85 27.68 13.91
C LYS A 114 -18.19 28.38 12.73
N THR A 115 -18.25 29.69 12.65
CA THR A 115 -17.74 30.52 11.55
C THR A 115 -16.52 31.36 11.94
N THR A 116 -16.05 31.24 13.17
CA THR A 116 -14.90 31.98 13.70
C THR A 116 -14.10 31.12 14.64
N ALA A 117 -12.88 31.54 14.94
CA ALA A 117 -12.07 30.94 16.00
C ALA A 117 -11.46 32.02 16.90
N THR A 118 -11.12 31.65 18.13
CA THR A 118 -10.37 32.49 19.06
C THR A 118 -9.11 31.78 19.49
N VAL A 119 -8.00 32.52 19.52
CA VAL A 119 -6.68 32.04 19.93
C VAL A 119 -6.29 32.72 21.23
N SER A 120 -5.86 31.93 22.21
CA SER A 120 -5.42 32.40 23.53
C SER A 120 -3.91 32.14 23.66
N GLY A 121 -3.10 33.07 23.25
CA GLY A 121 -1.63 32.96 23.26
C GLY A 121 -0.98 33.50 21.99
N SER A 122 0.33 33.24 21.83
CA SER A 122 1.10 33.56 20.61
C SER A 122 1.33 32.33 19.75
N GLY A 123 1.88 32.53 18.55
CA GLY A 123 2.24 31.46 17.62
C GLY A 123 1.11 31.00 16.72
N ALA A 124 -0.13 31.46 16.96
CA ALA A 124 -1.25 31.23 16.05
C ALA A 124 -2.14 32.47 15.93
N LYS A 125 -2.83 32.59 14.81
CA LYS A 125 -3.78 33.67 14.52
C LYS A 125 -5.04 33.10 13.89
N ALA A 126 -6.19 33.61 14.30
CA ALA A 126 -7.45 33.35 13.63
C ALA A 126 -7.86 34.56 12.78
N ASP A 127 -8.32 34.28 11.56
CA ASP A 127 -8.95 35.24 10.66
C ASP A 127 -10.25 34.60 10.15
N GLY A 128 -11.37 34.96 10.79
CA GLY A 128 -12.64 34.26 10.61
C GLY A 128 -12.55 32.81 11.03
N SER A 129 -12.81 31.90 10.11
CA SER A 129 -12.73 30.45 10.29
C SER A 129 -11.38 29.82 9.88
N THR A 130 -10.43 30.63 9.41
CA THR A 130 -9.07 30.18 9.10
C THR A 130 -8.14 30.44 10.27
N ILE A 131 -7.49 29.41 10.76
CA ILE A 131 -6.47 29.47 11.81
C ILE A 131 -5.11 29.22 11.17
N THR A 132 -4.15 30.14 11.37
CA THR A 132 -2.76 29.94 10.93
C THR A 132 -1.84 29.81 12.13
N ILE A 133 -1.11 28.70 12.21
CA ILE A 133 -0.07 28.41 13.19
C ILE A 133 1.28 28.69 12.55
N THR A 134 2.08 29.56 13.16
CA THR A 134 3.34 30.07 12.58
C THR A 134 4.58 29.86 13.43
N GLU A 135 4.44 29.29 14.63
CA GLU A 135 5.55 29.06 15.56
C GLU A 135 5.49 27.62 16.12
N GLU A 136 6.64 27.11 16.55
CA GLU A 136 6.70 25.86 17.29
C GLU A 136 5.85 25.92 18.57
N GLY A 137 5.27 24.80 18.97
CA GLY A 137 4.49 24.76 20.21
C GLY A 137 3.42 23.70 20.24
N VAL A 138 2.62 23.77 21.29
CA VAL A 138 1.46 22.91 21.51
C VAL A 138 0.19 23.75 21.39
N TYR A 139 -0.74 23.30 20.55
CA TYR A 139 -1.99 23.99 20.24
C TYR A 139 -3.16 23.05 20.54
N ILE A 140 -3.91 23.32 21.61
CA ILE A 140 -5.11 22.56 21.94
C ILE A 140 -6.30 23.18 21.22
N VAL A 141 -6.92 22.40 20.37
CA VAL A 141 -8.05 22.80 19.53
C VAL A 141 -9.30 22.11 19.99
N SER A 142 -10.38 22.87 20.17
CA SER A 142 -11.69 22.33 20.55
C SER A 142 -12.84 23.12 19.94
N GLY A 143 -14.00 22.48 19.74
CA GLY A 143 -15.21 23.12 19.22
C GLY A 143 -15.46 22.79 17.74
N THR A 144 -16.24 23.65 17.07
CA THR A 144 -16.74 23.36 15.72
C THR A 144 -16.45 24.51 14.75
N LEU A 145 -15.98 24.16 13.54
CA LEU A 145 -16.03 25.01 12.35
C LEU A 145 -16.97 24.35 11.33
N GLU A 146 -18.00 25.10 10.91
CA GLU A 146 -18.95 24.63 9.90
C GLU A 146 -18.34 24.70 8.48
N ASP A 147 -17.44 25.68 8.26
CA ASP A 147 -16.59 25.81 7.08
C ASP A 147 -15.33 26.60 7.47
N GLY A 148 -14.19 25.93 7.51
CA GLY A 148 -12.92 26.54 7.91
C GLY A 148 -11.79 25.52 8.05
N GLN A 149 -10.58 26.02 8.35
CA GLN A 149 -9.38 25.21 8.30
C GLN A 149 -8.32 25.64 9.32
N ILE A 150 -7.42 24.72 9.61
CA ILE A 150 -6.17 24.98 10.32
C ILE A 150 -5.01 24.87 9.34
N ILE A 151 -4.25 25.95 9.18
CA ILE A 151 -3.03 25.99 8.38
C ILE A 151 -1.83 26.02 9.31
N VAL A 152 -0.85 25.14 9.08
CA VAL A 152 0.48 25.24 9.69
C VAL A 152 1.44 25.81 8.66
N ASP A 153 2.02 26.96 8.98
CA ASP A 153 2.96 27.69 8.12
C ASP A 153 4.10 28.20 9.02
N ALA A 154 4.82 27.24 9.62
CA ALA A 154 5.88 27.47 10.57
C ALA A 154 7.25 27.37 9.88
N SER A 155 8.34 27.53 10.62
CA SER A 155 9.68 27.35 10.05
C SER A 155 9.95 25.87 9.74
N ASP A 156 10.80 25.61 8.75
CA ASP A 156 11.30 24.26 8.38
C ASP A 156 12.13 23.55 9.49
N SER A 157 12.35 24.22 10.60
CA SER A 157 13.00 23.70 11.80
C SER A 157 12.04 23.50 12.98
N ASP A 158 10.80 23.94 12.85
CA ASP A 158 9.82 23.98 13.94
C ASP A 158 9.01 22.69 14.03
N LYS A 159 8.76 22.25 15.25
CA LYS A 159 7.88 21.11 15.54
C LYS A 159 6.58 21.61 16.15
N VAL A 160 5.48 21.38 15.46
CA VAL A 160 4.15 21.80 15.89
C VAL A 160 3.36 20.60 16.38
N GLN A 161 2.70 20.73 17.54
CA GLN A 161 1.77 19.72 18.06
C GLN A 161 0.36 20.29 18.13
N ILE A 162 -0.55 19.75 17.33
CA ILE A 162 -1.97 20.07 17.33
C ILE A 162 -2.68 18.97 18.13
N VAL A 163 -3.29 19.33 19.25
CA VAL A 163 -4.07 18.43 20.08
C VAL A 163 -5.55 18.62 19.73
N LEU A 164 -6.16 17.60 19.17
CA LEU A 164 -7.60 17.59 18.85
C LEU A 164 -8.38 17.14 20.09
N ASP A 165 -9.09 18.06 20.71
CA ASP A 165 -9.85 17.86 21.95
C ASP A 165 -11.34 18.16 21.75
N GLY A 166 -12.01 17.25 21.03
CA GLY A 166 -13.43 17.37 20.69
C GLY A 166 -13.68 18.41 19.59
N VAL A 167 -13.00 18.24 18.46
CA VAL A 167 -13.19 19.10 17.27
C VAL A 167 -14.20 18.50 16.30
N ASN A 168 -14.90 19.41 15.61
CA ASN A 168 -15.65 19.10 14.40
C ASN A 168 -15.34 20.20 13.38
N ILE A 169 -14.52 19.90 12.37
CA ILE A 169 -14.10 20.85 11.35
C ILE A 169 -14.53 20.29 9.99
N ASN A 170 -15.33 21.07 9.28
CA ASN A 170 -15.55 20.90 7.86
C ASN A 170 -14.86 22.02 7.10
N CYS A 171 -14.26 21.72 5.93
CA CYS A 171 -13.71 22.70 5.02
C CYS A 171 -14.20 22.39 3.61
N GLU A 172 -15.15 23.18 3.13
CA GLU A 172 -15.83 22.93 1.85
C GLU A 172 -14.90 22.98 0.63
N THR A 173 -13.79 23.71 0.72
CA THR A 173 -12.96 24.04 -0.44
C THR A 173 -11.50 23.71 -0.31
N ASN A 174 -11.07 23.06 0.81
CA ASN A 174 -9.67 22.73 1.05
C ASN A 174 -9.55 21.69 2.18
N ALA A 175 -8.32 21.36 2.59
CA ALA A 175 -8.06 20.52 3.74
C ALA A 175 -8.56 21.15 5.04
N ALA A 176 -9.17 20.36 5.92
CA ALA A 176 -9.50 20.78 7.29
C ALA A 176 -8.23 21.08 8.11
N ILE A 177 -7.15 20.31 7.88
CA ILE A 177 -5.81 20.58 8.40
C ILE A 177 -4.82 20.56 7.25
N TYR A 178 -4.19 21.73 7.00
CA TYR A 178 -3.22 21.92 5.94
C TYR A 178 -1.85 22.31 6.49
N VAL A 179 -0.86 21.45 6.36
CA VAL A 179 0.53 21.74 6.72
C VAL A 179 1.28 22.17 5.48
N ARG A 180 1.59 23.46 5.40
CA ARG A 180 2.41 24.07 4.32
C ARG A 180 3.89 23.89 4.56
N GLU A 181 4.33 24.18 5.79
CA GLU A 181 5.73 24.12 6.18
C GLU A 181 5.87 23.91 7.69
N ALA A 182 6.73 22.99 8.07
CA ALA A 182 7.25 22.70 9.41
C ALA A 182 8.41 21.70 9.27
N ASP A 183 9.17 21.44 10.34
CA ASP A 183 10.05 20.26 10.38
C ASP A 183 9.21 18.97 10.53
N LYS A 184 8.27 18.99 11.48
CA LYS A 184 7.37 17.85 11.76
C LYS A 184 6.10 18.33 12.47
N VAL A 185 4.95 17.82 12.05
CA VAL A 185 3.67 18.10 12.72
C VAL A 185 3.16 16.86 13.42
N PHE A 186 2.73 17.02 14.68
CA PHE A 186 2.08 16.00 15.48
C PHE A 186 0.59 16.34 15.59
N ILE A 187 -0.27 15.44 15.13
CA ILE A 187 -1.72 15.46 15.39
C ILE A 187 -1.98 14.49 16.52
N THR A 188 -2.28 15.02 17.71
CA THR A 188 -2.53 14.23 18.92
C THR A 188 -4.02 14.17 19.19
N LEU A 189 -4.57 12.97 19.22
CA LEU A 189 -5.95 12.73 19.61
C LEU A 189 -6.01 12.71 21.15
N ALA A 190 -6.61 13.75 21.74
CA ALA A 190 -6.71 13.85 23.20
C ALA A 190 -7.44 12.64 23.79
N GLU A 191 -7.04 12.23 24.98
CA GLU A 191 -7.66 11.10 25.66
C GLU A 191 -9.18 11.32 25.84
N ASN A 192 -9.99 10.32 25.51
CA ASN A 192 -11.46 10.36 25.54
C ASN A 192 -12.11 11.42 24.62
N SER A 193 -11.36 12.01 23.69
CA SER A 193 -11.93 12.92 22.69
C SER A 193 -12.53 12.14 21.52
N SER A 194 -13.54 12.76 20.91
CA SER A 194 -14.10 12.34 19.63
C SER A 194 -14.02 13.51 18.67
N ASN A 195 -13.33 13.32 17.58
CA ASN A 195 -13.00 14.36 16.63
C ASN A 195 -13.55 13.99 15.25
N THR A 196 -13.99 14.99 14.49
CA THR A 196 -14.46 14.81 13.11
C THR A 196 -13.80 15.86 12.22
N LEU A 197 -13.27 15.42 11.11
CA LEU A 197 -12.75 16.28 10.05
C LEU A 197 -13.44 15.89 8.74
N GLY A 198 -13.89 16.90 7.98
CA GLY A 198 -14.54 16.70 6.68
C GLY A 198 -14.02 17.69 5.65
N GLY A 199 -14.23 17.35 4.39
CA GLY A 199 -13.94 18.20 3.23
C GLY A 199 -15.13 18.25 2.30
N GLY A 200 -15.14 19.23 1.39
CA GLY A 200 -16.14 19.32 0.31
C GLY A 200 -15.75 18.43 -0.89
N ASN A 201 -16.58 18.47 -1.92
CA ASN A 201 -16.43 17.63 -3.13
C ASN A 201 -15.38 18.17 -4.12
N GLU A 202 -14.87 19.37 -3.93
CA GLU A 202 -13.91 20.01 -4.82
C GLU A 202 -13.05 20.99 -4.04
N TYR A 203 -11.72 20.92 -4.24
CA TYR A 203 -10.81 21.82 -3.56
C TYR A 203 -10.35 22.96 -4.47
N THR A 204 -10.29 24.15 -3.90
CA THR A 204 -9.78 25.34 -4.56
C THR A 204 -8.30 25.50 -4.21
N GLN A 205 -7.46 25.66 -5.23
CA GLN A 205 -6.04 25.93 -5.02
C GLN A 205 -5.85 27.33 -4.40
N ILE A 206 -5.22 27.38 -3.23
CA ILE A 206 -4.98 28.63 -2.48
C ILE A 206 -3.52 29.07 -2.51
N ASP A 207 -2.62 28.23 -3.01
CA ASP A 207 -1.20 28.48 -3.24
C ASP A 207 -0.66 27.55 -4.34
N ASP A 208 0.66 27.41 -4.46
CA ASP A 208 1.31 26.58 -5.50
C ASP A 208 1.22 25.06 -5.21
N ASN A 209 0.53 24.65 -4.15
CA ASN A 209 0.41 23.24 -3.77
C ASN A 209 -0.94 22.67 -4.20
N THR A 210 -0.93 21.49 -4.77
CA THR A 210 -2.14 20.69 -4.98
C THR A 210 -2.48 20.00 -3.68
N VAL A 211 -3.52 20.48 -3.00
CA VAL A 211 -4.06 19.87 -1.77
C VAL A 211 -5.10 18.86 -2.17
N ASP A 212 -4.96 17.63 -1.70
CA ASP A 212 -5.76 16.47 -2.13
C ASP A 212 -6.22 15.58 -0.97
N GLY A 213 -6.25 16.08 0.26
CA GLY A 213 -6.70 15.31 1.42
C GLY A 213 -7.31 16.17 2.52
N VAL A 214 -8.17 15.59 3.36
CA VAL A 214 -8.80 16.28 4.50
C VAL A 214 -7.75 16.70 5.54
N ILE A 215 -6.75 15.84 5.78
CA ILE A 215 -5.48 16.20 6.40
C ILE A 215 -4.42 16.12 5.32
N PHE A 216 -3.76 17.24 5.05
CA PHE A 216 -2.71 17.32 4.04
C PHE A 216 -1.45 17.94 4.61
N SER A 217 -0.32 17.23 4.49
CA SER A 217 0.98 17.70 4.97
C SER A 217 2.04 17.62 3.88
N LYS A 218 2.86 18.67 3.79
CA LYS A 218 4.09 18.69 2.98
C LYS A 218 5.35 18.36 3.79
N SER A 219 5.18 18.18 5.07
CA SER A 219 6.23 17.87 6.03
C SER A 219 5.93 16.54 6.70
N ASP A 220 6.91 16.00 7.42
CA ASP A 220 6.70 14.84 8.29
C ASP A 220 5.43 14.99 9.12
N LEU A 221 4.58 13.99 9.10
CA LEU A 221 3.33 13.96 9.85
C LEU A 221 3.31 12.80 10.85
N VAL A 222 2.91 13.08 12.08
CA VAL A 222 2.70 12.06 13.12
C VAL A 222 1.28 12.14 13.62
N CYS A 223 0.58 11.02 13.64
CA CYS A 223 -0.72 10.88 14.31
C CYS A 223 -0.55 10.00 15.54
N ASN A 224 -0.92 10.51 16.72
CA ASN A 224 -0.79 9.78 18.00
C ASN A 224 -1.91 10.13 18.98
N GLY A 225 -1.81 9.59 20.20
CA GLY A 225 -2.83 9.77 21.24
C GLY A 225 -3.79 8.59 21.31
N THR A 226 -4.87 8.74 22.12
CA THR A 226 -5.80 7.63 22.41
C THR A 226 -7.27 7.98 22.13
N GLY A 227 -7.53 9.18 21.62
CA GLY A 227 -8.86 9.61 21.19
C GLY A 227 -9.30 8.96 19.87
N SER A 228 -10.43 9.41 19.35
CA SER A 228 -10.94 8.97 18.05
C SER A 228 -11.00 10.10 17.05
N LEU A 229 -10.84 9.75 15.77
CA LEU A 229 -10.91 10.65 14.63
C LEU A 229 -11.75 10.01 13.53
N THR A 230 -12.84 10.68 13.15
CA THR A 230 -13.62 10.36 11.96
C THR A 230 -13.20 11.32 10.85
N ILE A 231 -12.93 10.78 9.66
CA ILE A 231 -12.60 11.55 8.46
C ILE A 231 -13.61 11.21 7.37
N GLU A 232 -14.23 12.25 6.82
CA GLU A 232 -15.15 12.18 5.69
C GLU A 232 -14.51 12.96 4.54
N ALA A 233 -13.83 12.24 3.63
CA ALA A 233 -13.13 12.81 2.50
C ALA A 233 -13.96 12.63 1.22
N ASP A 234 -14.88 13.57 0.99
CA ASP A 234 -15.73 13.57 -0.20
C ASP A 234 -14.95 13.95 -1.48
N TYR A 235 -13.73 14.52 -1.32
CA TYR A 235 -12.78 14.79 -2.39
C TYR A 235 -11.44 14.13 -2.07
N LYS A 236 -10.99 13.24 -2.95
CA LYS A 236 -9.69 12.56 -2.86
C LYS A 236 -9.46 11.82 -1.53
N HIS A 237 -8.41 12.17 -0.80
CA HIS A 237 -7.82 11.32 0.24
C HIS A 237 -8.24 11.74 1.66
N GLY A 238 -8.19 10.79 2.59
CA GLY A 238 -8.41 11.07 4.01
C GLY A 238 -7.21 11.77 4.66
N ILE A 239 -6.07 11.08 4.76
CA ILE A 239 -4.82 11.60 5.35
C ILE A 239 -3.71 11.52 4.30
N VAL A 240 -3.02 12.63 4.07
CA VAL A 240 -1.90 12.72 3.13
C VAL A 240 -0.66 13.32 3.80
N SER A 241 0.48 12.63 3.69
CA SER A 241 1.79 13.23 3.87
C SER A 241 2.59 13.16 2.57
N LYS A 242 3.13 14.28 2.13
CA LYS A 242 4.06 14.32 0.98
C LYS A 242 5.53 14.10 1.41
N ASP A 243 5.72 13.56 2.62
CA ASP A 243 6.96 13.10 3.23
C ASP A 243 6.65 11.82 4.06
N ASP A 244 7.28 11.60 5.21
CA ASP A 244 6.96 10.49 6.10
C ASP A 244 5.61 10.69 6.82
N LEU A 245 4.88 9.58 7.01
CA LEU A 245 3.70 9.50 7.88
C LEU A 245 3.91 8.43 8.95
N VAL A 246 3.77 8.80 10.21
CA VAL A 246 3.90 7.90 11.34
C VAL A 246 2.61 7.89 12.15
N ILE A 247 2.03 6.72 12.40
CA ILE A 247 0.85 6.56 13.25
C ILE A 247 1.20 5.64 14.42
N THR A 248 1.02 6.11 15.66
CA THR A 248 1.45 5.35 16.84
C THR A 248 0.31 5.05 17.82
N GLY A 249 -0.93 5.38 17.47
CA GLY A 249 -2.11 5.09 18.28
C GLY A 249 -3.31 5.91 17.82
N GLY A 250 -4.45 5.70 18.47
CA GLY A 250 -5.72 6.35 18.16
C GLY A 250 -6.72 5.38 17.51
N THR A 251 -7.95 5.86 17.38
CA THR A 251 -9.03 5.14 16.68
C THR A 251 -9.48 5.97 15.50
N TYR A 252 -9.39 5.42 14.31
CA TYR A 252 -9.66 6.11 13.04
C TYR A 252 -10.83 5.43 12.33
N LYS A 253 -11.78 6.26 11.91
CA LYS A 253 -12.78 5.88 10.94
C LYS A 253 -12.65 6.81 9.72
N ILE A 254 -12.33 6.24 8.57
CA ILE A 254 -12.03 7.01 7.36
C ILE A 254 -12.91 6.52 6.23
N THR A 255 -13.64 7.45 5.62
CA THR A 255 -14.31 7.24 4.34
C THR A 255 -13.68 8.19 3.34
N ALA A 256 -13.22 7.68 2.20
CA ALA A 256 -12.51 8.48 1.21
C ALA A 256 -12.95 8.19 -0.22
N ALA A 257 -13.12 9.26 -1.00
CA ALA A 257 -13.44 9.19 -2.43
C ALA A 257 -12.26 8.73 -3.30
N ASP A 258 -11.07 8.59 -2.70
CA ASP A 258 -9.85 8.05 -3.30
C ASP A 258 -9.12 7.22 -2.24
N ASN A 259 -7.87 7.48 -1.88
CA ASN A 259 -7.16 6.68 -0.88
C ASN A 259 -7.49 7.11 0.57
N GLY A 260 -7.56 6.15 1.47
CA GLY A 260 -7.80 6.42 2.89
C GLY A 260 -6.64 7.15 3.56
N ILE A 261 -5.46 6.54 3.55
CA ILE A 261 -4.22 7.05 4.14
C ILE A 261 -3.10 6.97 3.09
N THR A 262 -2.41 8.08 2.88
CA THR A 262 -1.34 8.16 1.88
C THR A 262 -0.07 8.80 2.45
N ALA A 263 1.08 8.18 2.21
CA ALA A 263 2.39 8.76 2.45
C ALA A 263 3.23 8.76 1.16
N LYS A 264 4.17 9.71 1.03
CA LYS A 264 5.07 9.69 -0.10
C LYS A 264 6.29 8.81 0.17
N ASP A 265 7.05 9.11 1.21
CA ASP A 265 8.34 8.47 1.42
C ASP A 265 8.20 7.17 2.22
N GLN A 266 7.60 7.22 3.40
CA GLN A 266 7.30 6.03 4.19
C GLN A 266 6.06 6.20 5.05
N LEU A 267 5.24 5.16 5.15
CA LEU A 267 4.17 5.03 6.13
C LEU A 267 4.58 4.02 7.20
N LYS A 268 4.61 4.46 8.47
CA LYS A 268 4.88 3.59 9.63
C LYS A 268 3.70 3.57 10.59
N ILE A 269 3.23 2.39 10.94
CA ILE A 269 2.15 2.21 11.91
C ILE A 269 2.64 1.33 13.05
N LEU A 270 2.70 1.90 14.26
CA LEU A 270 3.06 1.17 15.48
C LEU A 270 1.85 0.45 16.07
N ASP A 271 0.73 1.15 16.19
CA ASP A 271 -0.51 0.68 16.81
C ASP A 271 -1.66 1.62 16.42
N GLY A 272 -2.88 1.20 16.66
CA GLY A 272 -4.11 1.96 16.41
C GLY A 272 -5.25 1.04 15.99
N SER A 273 -6.45 1.62 15.88
CA SER A 273 -7.62 0.92 15.34
C SER A 273 -8.13 1.68 14.13
N PHE A 274 -8.26 0.99 13.01
CA PHE A 274 -8.57 1.58 11.70
C PHE A 274 -9.79 0.90 11.10
N ASP A 275 -10.81 1.70 10.77
CA ASP A 275 -11.97 1.33 9.96
C ASP A 275 -11.94 2.23 8.72
N ILE A 276 -11.52 1.67 7.58
CA ILE A 276 -11.25 2.43 6.35
C ILE A 276 -12.13 1.90 5.22
N ASP A 277 -12.91 2.80 4.60
CA ASP A 277 -13.65 2.56 3.36
C ASP A 277 -13.17 3.55 2.30
N ALA A 278 -12.47 3.07 1.28
CA ALA A 278 -11.81 3.88 0.26
C ALA A 278 -12.23 3.46 -1.15
N ALA A 279 -12.47 4.44 -2.01
CA ALA A 279 -12.81 4.18 -3.42
C ALA A 279 -11.58 3.88 -4.31
N ASN A 280 -10.38 3.93 -3.74
CA ASN A 280 -9.14 3.46 -4.35
C ASN A 280 -8.42 2.57 -3.33
N SER A 281 -7.12 2.75 -3.07
CA SER A 281 -6.39 1.95 -2.06
C SER A 281 -6.67 2.49 -0.66
N ALA A 282 -6.86 1.60 0.32
CA ALA A 282 -7.13 2.07 1.69
C ALA A 282 -5.89 2.66 2.35
N VAL A 283 -4.74 2.02 2.19
CA VAL A 283 -3.45 2.45 2.75
C VAL A 283 -2.40 2.44 1.63
N LYS A 284 -1.83 3.60 1.31
CA LYS A 284 -0.90 3.75 0.17
C LYS A 284 0.40 4.45 0.56
N ALA A 285 1.52 3.92 0.11
CA ALA A 285 2.80 4.62 0.09
C ALA A 285 3.33 4.67 -1.34
N LYS A 286 3.53 5.90 -1.88
CA LYS A 286 3.92 6.06 -3.28
C LYS A 286 5.04 7.06 -3.45
N ASN A 287 6.19 6.60 -3.91
CA ASN A 287 7.30 7.43 -4.33
C ASN A 287 7.79 7.01 -5.72
N THR A 288 7.56 7.87 -6.71
CA THR A 288 8.02 7.65 -8.09
C THR A 288 9.36 8.31 -8.40
N ASP A 289 9.90 9.09 -7.45
CA ASP A 289 11.15 9.84 -7.62
C ASP A 289 12.36 9.03 -7.09
N ASP A 290 12.12 8.14 -6.11
CA ASP A 290 13.15 7.35 -5.44
C ASP A 290 12.62 5.93 -5.15
N THR A 291 13.20 4.94 -5.80
CA THR A 291 12.76 3.53 -5.72
C THR A 291 13.11 2.86 -4.39
N GLU A 292 13.89 3.50 -3.51
CA GLU A 292 14.16 3.01 -2.14
C GLU A 292 13.06 3.45 -1.15
N LEU A 293 12.14 4.32 -1.60
CA LEU A 293 11.05 4.90 -0.81
C LEU A 293 9.68 4.39 -1.28
N GLY A 294 8.61 4.89 -0.67
CA GLY A 294 7.26 4.41 -0.92
C GLY A 294 6.94 3.14 -0.15
N ASN A 295 7.49 2.99 1.07
CA ASN A 295 7.38 1.79 1.88
C ASN A 295 6.25 1.87 2.91
N ILE A 296 5.66 0.71 3.25
CA ILE A 296 4.70 0.55 4.35
C ILE A 296 5.32 -0.38 5.40
N TYR A 297 5.33 0.07 6.66
CA TYR A 297 5.72 -0.74 7.81
C TYR A 297 4.62 -0.77 8.86
N ILE A 298 4.15 -1.97 9.21
CA ILE A 298 3.12 -2.22 10.22
C ILE A 298 3.72 -3.04 11.35
N ALA A 299 3.95 -2.41 12.50
CA ALA A 299 4.43 -3.08 13.70
C ALA A 299 3.28 -3.68 14.52
N GLY A 300 2.03 -3.24 14.31
CA GLY A 300 0.84 -3.71 15.02
C GLY A 300 -0.40 -2.89 14.69
N GLY A 301 -1.46 -3.10 15.45
CA GLY A 301 -2.75 -2.41 15.29
C GLY A 301 -3.87 -3.32 14.82
N VAL A 302 -5.07 -2.77 14.73
CA VAL A 302 -6.28 -3.46 14.27
C VAL A 302 -6.85 -2.76 13.06
N PHE A 303 -6.99 -3.47 11.96
CA PHE A 303 -7.45 -2.92 10.69
C PHE A 303 -8.69 -3.66 10.19
N THR A 304 -9.70 -2.91 9.84
CA THR A 304 -10.82 -3.34 9.00
C THR A 304 -10.82 -2.46 7.77
N VAL A 305 -10.45 -3.03 6.66
CA VAL A 305 -10.19 -2.30 5.42
C VAL A 305 -11.15 -2.77 4.34
N LYS A 306 -11.79 -1.81 3.72
CA LYS A 306 -12.53 -1.99 2.48
C LYS A 306 -12.00 -1.01 1.44
N ALA A 307 -11.60 -1.52 0.27
CA ALA A 307 -11.05 -0.74 -0.83
C ALA A 307 -11.65 -1.21 -2.17
N GLU A 308 -11.82 -0.30 -3.13
CA GLU A 308 -12.22 -0.69 -4.49
C GLU A 308 -11.02 -1.14 -5.34
N GLN A 309 -9.81 -0.71 -4.96
CA GLN A 309 -8.52 -1.21 -5.44
C GLN A 309 -7.84 -1.97 -4.30
N ASP A 310 -6.59 -1.68 -3.97
CA ASP A 310 -5.80 -2.45 -3.02
C ASP A 310 -6.14 -2.14 -1.55
N GLY A 311 -6.06 -3.15 -0.72
CA GLY A 311 -6.07 -2.94 0.74
C GLY A 311 -4.85 -2.12 1.18
N PHE A 312 -3.66 -2.58 0.80
CA PHE A 312 -2.38 -1.94 1.08
C PHE A 312 -1.53 -1.91 -0.20
N HIS A 313 -1.08 -0.72 -0.59
CA HIS A 313 -0.30 -0.52 -1.82
C HIS A 313 1.00 0.23 -1.53
N ALA A 314 2.14 -0.31 -1.95
CA ALA A 314 3.45 0.31 -1.81
C ALA A 314 4.25 0.27 -3.12
N THR A 315 4.78 1.42 -3.57
CA THR A 315 5.77 1.43 -4.67
C THR A 315 7.16 0.95 -4.23
N GLY A 316 7.38 0.81 -2.94
CA GLY A 316 8.49 0.11 -2.33
C GLY A 316 8.05 -1.25 -1.81
N SER A 317 8.31 -1.50 -0.54
CA SER A 317 7.98 -2.76 0.14
C SER A 317 6.92 -2.60 1.22
N ILE A 318 6.21 -3.69 1.50
CA ILE A 318 5.29 -3.81 2.64
C ILE A 318 5.89 -4.80 3.63
N VAL A 319 6.04 -4.38 4.89
CA VAL A 319 6.50 -5.23 5.99
C VAL A 319 5.49 -5.20 7.12
N VAL A 320 5.02 -6.38 7.54
CA VAL A 320 4.09 -6.55 8.66
C VAL A 320 4.75 -7.40 9.74
N ASP A 321 5.03 -6.79 10.90
CA ASP A 321 5.58 -7.51 12.05
C ASP A 321 4.50 -8.17 12.89
N ASP A 322 3.37 -7.49 13.11
CA ASP A 322 2.23 -7.97 13.89
C ASP A 322 0.96 -7.16 13.52
N GLY A 323 -0.18 -7.54 14.08
CA GLY A 323 -1.47 -6.85 13.94
C GLY A 323 -2.62 -7.83 13.69
N THR A 324 -3.83 -7.28 13.75
CA THR A 324 -5.05 -7.98 13.32
C THR A 324 -5.60 -7.22 12.13
N ILE A 325 -5.50 -7.82 10.95
CA ILE A 325 -5.80 -7.14 9.69
C ILE A 325 -6.88 -7.91 8.94
N THR A 326 -8.00 -7.25 8.67
CA THR A 326 -9.06 -7.77 7.80
C THR A 326 -9.17 -6.89 6.57
N VAL A 327 -9.08 -7.49 5.39
CA VAL A 327 -9.08 -6.79 4.09
C VAL A 327 -10.20 -7.33 3.21
N ASN A 328 -10.94 -6.41 2.59
CA ASN A 328 -11.87 -6.66 1.51
C ASN A 328 -11.56 -5.66 0.39
N SER A 329 -10.87 -6.10 -0.63
CA SER A 329 -10.40 -5.28 -1.75
C SER A 329 -11.03 -5.71 -3.07
N GLY A 330 -11.07 -4.79 -4.02
CA GLY A 330 -11.51 -5.06 -5.39
C GLY A 330 -10.37 -5.59 -6.25
N ASP A 331 -9.15 -5.15 -5.92
CA ASP A 331 -7.88 -5.59 -6.47
C ASP A 331 -7.11 -6.35 -5.38
N ASP A 332 -5.88 -6.01 -5.05
CA ASP A 332 -5.07 -6.86 -4.18
C ASP A 332 -5.27 -6.60 -2.69
N GLY A 333 -5.10 -7.65 -1.90
CA GLY A 333 -5.05 -7.50 -0.45
C GLY A 333 -3.84 -6.67 -0.02
N PHE A 334 -2.66 -7.06 -0.49
CA PHE A 334 -1.38 -6.39 -0.28
C PHE A 334 -0.61 -6.40 -1.59
N HIS A 335 -0.34 -5.22 -2.14
CA HIS A 335 0.44 -5.02 -3.37
C HIS A 335 1.72 -4.23 -3.08
N ALA A 336 2.87 -4.83 -3.35
CA ALA A 336 4.17 -4.16 -3.27
C ALA A 336 4.93 -4.28 -4.60
N GLU A 337 5.43 -3.17 -5.11
CA GLU A 337 6.30 -3.19 -6.30
C GLU A 337 7.64 -3.91 -6.06
N LEU A 338 8.05 -4.07 -4.79
CA LEU A 338 9.26 -4.77 -4.39
C LEU A 338 8.93 -6.00 -3.53
N ASP A 339 8.85 -5.86 -2.22
CA ASP A 339 8.73 -7.01 -1.31
C ASP A 339 7.48 -6.93 -0.47
N THR A 340 6.76 -8.04 -0.36
CA THR A 340 5.72 -8.23 0.66
C THR A 340 6.23 -9.23 1.69
N VAL A 341 6.47 -8.76 2.92
CA VAL A 341 7.08 -9.54 4.01
C VAL A 341 6.16 -9.57 5.21
N ILE A 342 5.76 -10.76 5.64
CA ILE A 342 4.93 -10.98 6.81
C ILE A 342 5.73 -11.74 7.86
N HIS A 343 6.03 -11.07 8.98
CA HIS A 343 6.72 -11.67 10.12
C HIS A 343 5.75 -12.29 11.12
N GLY A 344 4.52 -11.75 11.23
CA GLY A 344 3.54 -12.20 12.20
C GLY A 344 2.16 -11.58 12.00
N GLY A 345 1.33 -11.68 13.04
CA GLY A 345 -0.02 -11.14 13.07
C GLY A 345 -1.10 -12.13 12.64
N THR A 346 -2.34 -11.66 12.67
CA THR A 346 -3.52 -12.37 12.16
C THR A 346 -4.07 -11.61 10.98
N ILE A 347 -3.98 -12.19 9.80
CA ILE A 347 -4.35 -11.55 8.54
C ILE A 347 -5.47 -12.35 7.88
N LEU A 348 -6.57 -11.68 7.61
CA LEU A 348 -7.70 -12.21 6.87
C LEU A 348 -7.95 -11.35 5.63
N VAL A 349 -7.57 -11.84 4.47
CA VAL A 349 -8.04 -11.31 3.19
C VAL A 349 -9.36 -12.01 2.90
N GLU A 350 -10.48 -11.30 3.19
CA GLU A 350 -11.83 -11.85 2.99
C GLU A 350 -12.17 -11.97 1.52
N LYS A 351 -11.65 -11.03 0.72
CA LYS A 351 -11.81 -10.95 -0.72
C LYS A 351 -10.72 -10.07 -1.31
N SER A 352 -10.18 -10.49 -2.45
CA SER A 352 -9.26 -9.73 -3.29
C SER A 352 -9.25 -10.30 -4.71
N ASN A 353 -8.54 -9.66 -5.64
CA ASN A 353 -8.09 -10.29 -6.88
C ASN A 353 -6.92 -11.19 -6.54
N GLU A 354 -5.81 -10.63 -6.08
CA GLU A 354 -4.68 -11.36 -5.50
C GLU A 354 -4.57 -11.11 -3.99
N GLY A 355 -4.09 -12.13 -3.26
CA GLY A 355 -4.02 -12.00 -1.81
C GLY A 355 -2.81 -11.18 -1.34
N LEU A 356 -1.61 -11.67 -1.67
CA LEU A 356 -0.33 -11.02 -1.40
C LEU A 356 0.46 -10.97 -2.70
N GLU A 357 0.85 -9.78 -3.12
CA GLU A 357 1.65 -9.55 -4.32
C GLU A 357 2.97 -8.86 -4.01
N GLY A 358 3.99 -9.15 -4.83
CA GLY A 358 5.29 -8.49 -4.81
C GLY A 358 6.31 -9.21 -5.71
N LYS A 359 7.44 -8.58 -5.99
CA LYS A 359 8.55 -9.31 -6.63
C LYS A 359 9.01 -10.47 -5.77
N ARG A 360 9.02 -10.26 -4.45
CA ARG A 360 9.36 -11.27 -3.47
C ARG A 360 8.29 -11.26 -2.39
N VAL A 361 7.66 -12.41 -2.18
CA VAL A 361 6.70 -12.58 -1.09
C VAL A 361 7.28 -13.53 -0.07
N VAL A 362 7.44 -13.05 1.17
CA VAL A 362 8.05 -13.81 2.27
C VAL A 362 7.11 -13.89 3.45
N VAL A 363 6.76 -15.10 3.84
CA VAL A 363 5.96 -15.39 5.03
C VAL A 363 6.86 -16.07 6.06
N ASN A 364 7.26 -15.32 7.08
CA ASN A 364 8.08 -15.83 8.20
C ASN A 364 7.24 -16.32 9.37
N GLY A 365 5.96 -15.89 9.47
CA GLY A 365 5.07 -16.21 10.59
C GLY A 365 3.65 -15.70 10.36
N GLY A 366 2.84 -15.74 11.43
CA GLY A 366 1.46 -15.27 11.44
C GLY A 366 0.42 -16.36 11.21
N ASP A 367 -0.85 -15.98 11.33
CA ASP A 367 -2.03 -16.77 10.98
C ASP A 367 -2.76 -16.04 9.85
N ILE A 368 -2.56 -16.55 8.63
CA ILE A 368 -2.93 -15.87 7.40
C ILE A 368 -3.99 -16.69 6.68
N THR A 369 -5.13 -16.06 6.39
CA THR A 369 -6.18 -16.65 5.56
C THR A 369 -6.46 -15.73 4.38
N ILE A 370 -6.43 -16.29 3.17
CA ILE A 370 -6.61 -15.57 1.92
C ILE A 370 -7.74 -16.21 1.12
N ASN A 371 -8.67 -15.37 0.63
CA ASN A 371 -9.65 -15.73 -0.39
C ASN A 371 -9.47 -14.79 -1.57
N ALA A 372 -8.95 -15.30 -2.67
CA ALA A 372 -8.65 -14.55 -3.89
C ALA A 372 -9.48 -15.05 -5.07
N SER A 373 -9.81 -14.16 -5.99
CA SER A 373 -10.53 -14.48 -7.23
C SER A 373 -9.60 -14.77 -8.41
N ASP A 374 -8.30 -14.53 -8.22
CA ASP A 374 -7.22 -14.94 -9.09
C ASP A 374 -6.19 -15.68 -8.22
N ASP A 375 -5.02 -15.14 -7.99
CA ASP A 375 -3.97 -15.85 -7.27
C ASP A 375 -3.95 -15.55 -5.77
N GLY A 376 -3.68 -16.60 -4.97
CA GLY A 376 -3.58 -16.43 -3.52
C GLY A 376 -2.35 -15.63 -3.10
N ILE A 377 -1.19 -16.01 -3.63
CA ILE A 377 0.08 -15.29 -3.50
C ILE A 377 0.73 -15.24 -4.87
N ASN A 378 1.08 -14.06 -5.33
CA ASN A 378 1.74 -13.82 -6.61
C ASN A 378 3.13 -13.20 -6.43
N ALA A 379 4.18 -13.83 -7.00
CA ALA A 379 5.51 -13.25 -7.10
C ALA A 379 5.80 -12.89 -8.55
N ALA A 380 5.53 -11.62 -8.92
CA ALA A 380 5.62 -11.10 -10.27
C ALA A 380 6.38 -9.77 -10.33
N ASN A 381 6.75 -9.32 -11.54
CA ASN A 381 7.14 -7.93 -11.72
C ASN A 381 5.89 -7.08 -11.87
N SER A 382 5.88 -5.89 -11.30
CA SER A 382 4.81 -4.93 -11.49
C SER A 382 4.48 -4.71 -12.98
N GLY A 383 3.21 -4.88 -13.32
CA GLY A 383 2.71 -4.82 -14.70
C GLY A 383 2.73 -6.16 -15.46
N ASP A 384 3.04 -7.28 -14.80
CA ASP A 384 2.90 -8.64 -15.35
C ASP A 384 1.63 -9.31 -14.78
N ASP A 385 0.57 -8.54 -14.74
CA ASP A 385 -0.75 -8.89 -14.20
C ASP A 385 -1.42 -9.99 -15.01
N GLY A 386 -0.85 -11.19 -15.13
CA GLY A 386 -1.50 -12.39 -15.70
C GLY A 386 -2.38 -12.22 -16.97
N ALA A 387 -2.63 -10.99 -17.37
CA ALA A 387 -3.55 -10.58 -18.43
C ALA A 387 -3.07 -10.93 -19.86
N ASN A 388 -1.95 -11.62 -20.02
CA ASN A 388 -1.45 -12.08 -21.32
C ASN A 388 -1.91 -13.49 -21.73
N ALA A 389 -2.74 -14.13 -20.94
CA ALA A 389 -3.40 -15.37 -21.35
C ALA A 389 -4.82 -15.04 -21.87
N ILE A 390 -4.91 -14.85 -23.20
CA ILE A 390 -6.14 -14.96 -24.00
C ILE A 390 -7.18 -13.84 -23.86
N ASN A 391 -6.93 -12.62 -24.39
CA ASN A 391 -7.94 -11.98 -25.22
C ASN A 391 -7.39 -10.82 -26.08
N PRO A 392 -7.21 -10.96 -27.40
CA PRO A 392 -6.83 -9.83 -28.28
C PRO A 392 -8.07 -9.02 -28.66
N GLY A 393 -8.84 -8.50 -27.72
CA GLY A 393 -10.07 -7.81 -28.05
C GLY A 393 -10.73 -6.93 -27.00
N ALA A 394 -10.22 -6.85 -25.79
CA ALA A 394 -10.73 -5.92 -24.79
C ALA A 394 -9.88 -4.64 -24.81
N ASN A 395 -10.50 -3.52 -25.18
CA ASN A 395 -9.93 -2.19 -24.98
C ASN A 395 -9.77 -1.96 -23.47
N ALA A 396 -8.56 -2.00 -22.98
CA ALA A 396 -8.23 -1.52 -21.64
C ALA A 396 -8.60 -0.04 -21.56
N ALA A 397 -9.62 0.27 -20.79
CA ALA A 397 -9.83 1.59 -20.25
C ALA A 397 -8.76 1.75 -19.14
N GLY A 398 -7.62 2.34 -19.49
CA GLY A 398 -6.56 2.62 -18.53
C GLY A 398 -7.12 3.50 -17.41
N SER A 399 -7.02 3.03 -16.18
CA SER A 399 -7.07 3.87 -15.00
C SER A 399 -5.79 4.72 -14.99
N GLY A 400 -5.87 5.88 -15.65
CA GLY A 400 -4.77 6.84 -15.64
C GLY A 400 -4.71 7.49 -14.27
N ASP A 401 -3.71 7.13 -13.48
CA ASP A 401 -3.24 7.96 -12.37
C ASP A 401 -2.68 9.27 -12.95
N ASP A 402 -3.50 10.32 -12.93
CA ASP A 402 -3.17 11.64 -13.48
C ASP A 402 -2.37 12.45 -12.45
N ASP A 403 -1.12 12.06 -12.22
CA ASP A 403 -0.15 12.79 -11.36
C ASP A 403 1.09 13.26 -12.15
N SER A 404 0.96 13.45 -13.48
CA SER A 404 2.04 14.03 -14.28
C SER A 404 1.90 15.55 -14.42
N ASN A 405 2.35 16.30 -13.43
CA ASN A 405 2.72 17.71 -13.61
C ASN A 405 4.24 17.86 -13.64
N ALA A 406 4.86 17.39 -14.72
CA ALA A 406 6.23 17.68 -15.03
C ALA A 406 6.29 19.06 -15.73
N ALA A 407 6.73 20.07 -15.01
CA ALA A 407 7.09 21.37 -15.57
C ALA A 407 8.28 21.20 -16.53
N SER A 408 7.98 21.17 -17.81
CA SER A 408 8.99 21.33 -18.86
C SER A 408 9.29 22.80 -19.06
N SER A 409 10.40 23.26 -18.53
CA SER A 409 11.01 24.53 -18.88
C SER A 409 11.74 24.37 -20.21
N ASN A 410 11.19 24.89 -21.30
CA ASN A 410 11.96 25.23 -22.47
C ASN A 410 12.00 26.76 -22.62
N ASP A 411 13.16 27.28 -22.26
CA ASP A 411 13.67 28.54 -22.76
C ASP A 411 14.02 28.38 -24.23
N ASP A 412 13.46 29.17 -25.12
CA ASP A 412 14.24 29.83 -26.17
C ASP A 412 13.50 31.03 -26.76
N SER A 413 14.26 32.09 -26.87
CA SER A 413 14.02 33.41 -27.33
C SER A 413 13.70 33.51 -28.81
N SER A 414 12.80 34.39 -29.21
CA SER A 414 13.18 35.49 -30.12
C SER A 414 11.99 36.41 -30.39
N ALA A 415 12.28 37.70 -30.33
CA ALA A 415 11.47 38.85 -30.58
C ALA A 415 10.95 38.94 -32.04
N VAL A 416 9.76 39.55 -32.23
CA VAL A 416 9.58 40.61 -33.21
C VAL A 416 8.35 41.46 -32.80
N VAL A 417 8.60 42.75 -32.80
CA VAL A 417 7.69 43.90 -32.60
C VAL A 417 6.71 44.02 -33.77
N ASN A 418 5.42 44.34 -33.51
CA ASN A 418 4.83 45.45 -34.21
C ASN A 418 3.55 46.01 -33.58
N SER A 419 3.49 47.29 -33.60
CA SER A 419 2.57 48.27 -33.10
C SER A 419 1.25 48.38 -33.86
N GLY A 420 0.21 48.96 -33.17
CA GLY A 420 -0.84 49.73 -33.80
C GLY A 420 -2.26 49.40 -33.35
N ASP A 421 -2.77 50.20 -32.54
CA ASP A 421 -3.71 51.31 -32.68
C ASP A 421 -5.17 51.04 -32.27
N ASP A 422 -5.54 51.73 -31.26
CA ASP A 422 -6.72 52.58 -30.95
C ASP A 422 -8.14 52.19 -31.43
N GLY A 423 -9.10 52.31 -30.49
CA GLY A 423 -10.52 52.35 -30.84
C GLY A 423 -11.52 52.09 -29.71
N SER A 424 -11.70 53.08 -28.82
CA SER A 424 -12.91 53.22 -27.99
C SER A 424 -14.20 53.11 -28.80
N ILE A 425 -15.26 52.51 -28.24
CA ILE A 425 -16.62 53.05 -28.21
C ILE A 425 -17.48 52.32 -27.14
N SER A 426 -18.16 53.12 -26.37
CA SER A 426 -19.23 52.88 -25.39
C SER A 426 -20.54 52.36 -26.00
N GLY A 427 -21.36 51.64 -25.22
CA GLY A 427 -22.79 51.52 -25.52
C GLY A 427 -23.54 50.42 -24.75
N ALA A 428 -24.19 50.84 -23.69
CA ALA A 428 -25.51 50.51 -23.13
C ALA A 428 -26.20 49.14 -23.38
N ALA A 429 -26.60 48.60 -22.27
CA ALA A 429 -27.76 47.79 -21.89
C ALA A 429 -28.77 47.35 -22.97
N ASP A 430 -29.12 46.04 -22.94
CA ASP A 430 -30.52 45.61 -22.85
C ASP A 430 -30.63 44.14 -22.47
N GLY A 431 -31.57 43.87 -21.55
CA GLY A 431 -31.86 42.53 -21.05
C GLY A 431 -32.70 41.70 -22.04
N LYS A 432 -32.49 40.39 -22.00
CA LYS A 432 -33.48 39.38 -22.38
C LYS A 432 -33.31 38.10 -21.62
N GLU A 433 -34.42 37.65 -21.07
CA GLU A 433 -34.77 36.42 -20.41
C GLU A 433 -34.45 35.15 -21.23
N PRO A 434 -34.17 34.00 -20.61
CA PRO A 434 -33.98 32.73 -21.32
C PRO A 434 -35.35 32.10 -21.67
N PRO A 435 -35.45 31.35 -22.78
CA PRO A 435 -36.69 30.72 -23.19
C PRO A 435 -36.96 29.40 -22.45
N GLN A 436 -38.23 29.24 -22.08
CA GLN A 436 -38.84 28.06 -21.45
C GLN A 436 -38.97 26.89 -22.42
N MET A 437 -38.84 25.67 -21.87
CA MET A 437 -39.18 24.42 -22.52
C MET A 437 -40.71 24.23 -22.64
N PRO A 438 -41.21 23.60 -23.68
CA PRO A 438 -42.62 23.15 -23.76
C PRO A 438 -42.77 21.71 -23.19
N PRO A 439 -43.99 21.35 -22.77
CA PRO A 439 -44.29 20.16 -21.99
C PRO A 439 -44.53 18.88 -22.79
N ASP A 440 -44.48 17.77 -22.07
CA ASP A 440 -44.73 16.39 -22.43
C ASP A 440 -45.97 16.14 -23.28
N THR A 441 -45.82 15.22 -24.24
CA THR A 441 -46.95 14.41 -24.70
C THR A 441 -46.56 12.95 -24.80
N GLU A 442 -47.23 12.16 -23.96
CA GLU A 442 -47.30 10.70 -24.06
C GLU A 442 -47.87 10.27 -25.41
N ASN A 443 -47.29 9.28 -26.06
CA ASN A 443 -48.09 8.24 -26.73
C ASN A 443 -47.26 6.99 -26.99
N GLY A 444 -47.75 5.88 -26.46
CA GLY A 444 -47.23 4.56 -26.73
C GLY A 444 -47.66 4.02 -28.07
N SER A 445 -46.90 3.12 -28.61
CA SER A 445 -47.39 1.97 -29.38
C SER A 445 -46.26 0.98 -29.69
N ASP A 446 -46.58 -0.25 -29.46
CA ASP A 446 -45.93 -1.50 -29.77
C ASP A 446 -45.31 -1.57 -31.16
N MET A 447 -44.12 -2.18 -31.31
CA MET A 447 -43.76 -2.96 -32.49
C MET A 447 -42.82 -4.11 -32.16
N GLN A 448 -43.29 -5.30 -32.51
CA GLN A 448 -42.58 -6.58 -32.48
C GLN A 448 -41.49 -6.69 -33.57
N PRO A 449 -40.58 -7.71 -33.44
CA PRO A 449 -39.39 -7.83 -34.26
C PRO A 449 -39.66 -8.47 -35.62
N SER A 450 -39.03 -7.94 -36.66
CA SER A 450 -38.99 -8.57 -37.98
C SER A 450 -37.69 -9.39 -38.12
N GLN A 451 -37.88 -10.67 -38.38
CA GLN A 451 -36.92 -11.60 -38.96
C GLN A 451 -36.61 -11.17 -40.38
N ASP A 452 -35.35 -11.36 -40.80
CA ASP A 452 -34.95 -12.04 -42.04
C ASP A 452 -33.43 -11.86 -42.22
N PHE A 453 -32.71 -12.93 -42.00
CA PHE A 453 -31.29 -13.06 -42.39
C PHE A 453 -31.26 -13.99 -43.60
N ASP A 454 -30.88 -13.47 -44.76
CA ASP A 454 -30.69 -14.20 -46.01
C ASP A 454 -29.23 -14.63 -46.13
N PRO A 455 -28.91 -15.96 -46.24
CA PRO A 455 -27.55 -16.44 -46.26
C PRO A 455 -26.95 -16.65 -47.66
N GLU A 456 -27.38 -15.92 -48.67
CA GLU A 456 -26.81 -16.02 -50.02
C GLU A 456 -26.20 -14.70 -50.51
N ASN A 457 -25.07 -14.28 -49.99
CA ASN A 457 -24.11 -13.42 -50.73
C ASN A 457 -22.74 -13.40 -50.05
N ALA A 458 -21.94 -14.42 -50.31
CA ALA A 458 -20.52 -14.43 -50.03
C ALA A 458 -19.75 -14.11 -51.32
N PRO A 459 -18.89 -13.13 -51.36
CA PRO A 459 -17.98 -12.94 -52.51
C PRO A 459 -16.82 -13.93 -52.45
N SER A 460 -16.77 -14.78 -53.43
CA SER A 460 -15.65 -15.62 -53.79
C SER A 460 -14.53 -14.82 -54.49
N GLY A 461 -13.27 -15.09 -54.09
CA GLY A 461 -12.16 -14.89 -54.97
C GLY A 461 -11.00 -14.02 -54.44
N GLY A 462 -9.88 -14.65 -54.12
CA GLY A 462 -8.62 -14.00 -53.86
C GLY A 462 -7.45 -14.98 -53.68
N ASN A 463 -6.89 -15.37 -54.77
CA ASN A 463 -5.63 -16.06 -55.13
C ASN A 463 -4.61 -16.32 -54.00
N ALA A 464 -4.29 -17.60 -53.84
CA ALA A 464 -3.04 -18.09 -53.23
C ALA A 464 -1.87 -17.95 -54.23
N PRO A 465 -0.67 -17.56 -53.82
CA PRO A 465 0.51 -17.67 -54.64
C PRO A 465 1.05 -19.09 -54.61
N GLN A 466 0.99 -19.77 -55.75
CA GLN A 466 1.80 -20.94 -56.03
C GLN A 466 3.17 -20.48 -56.49
N ASN A 467 4.24 -20.97 -55.84
CA ASN A 467 5.49 -21.42 -56.45
C ASN A 467 6.42 -21.91 -55.34
N PHE A 468 6.42 -23.21 -55.13
CA PHE A 468 7.53 -23.90 -54.46
C PHE A 468 8.30 -24.63 -55.54
N ASP A 469 9.54 -24.19 -55.79
CA ASP A 469 10.50 -24.85 -56.66
C ASP A 469 11.34 -25.85 -55.81
N PRO A 470 11.33 -27.17 -56.13
CA PRO A 470 12.07 -28.17 -55.37
C PRO A 470 13.44 -28.43 -56.01
N GLY A 471 14.28 -27.44 -56.12
CA GLY A 471 15.57 -27.59 -56.77
C GLY A 471 16.67 -26.72 -56.23
N ASN A 472 17.03 -26.88 -54.96
CA ASN A 472 18.39 -26.56 -54.50
C ASN A 472 18.61 -27.09 -53.08
N ALA A 473 19.09 -28.31 -52.96
CA ALA A 473 19.65 -28.83 -51.74
C ALA A 473 21.15 -28.49 -51.70
N PRO A 474 21.63 -27.81 -50.65
CA PRO A 474 23.07 -27.82 -50.36
C PRO A 474 23.40 -29.07 -49.56
N SER A 475 24.38 -29.80 -50.05
CA SER A 475 25.03 -30.94 -49.43
C SER A 475 25.99 -30.50 -48.33
N ASP A 476 26.07 -31.34 -47.34
CA ASP A 476 27.15 -31.61 -46.40
C ASP A 476 27.39 -30.70 -45.19
N GLY A 477 27.10 -31.31 -44.03
CA GLY A 477 28.03 -31.33 -42.92
C GLY A 477 27.86 -30.24 -41.86
N ASP A 478 26.80 -30.35 -41.09
CA ASP A 478 26.91 -29.98 -39.68
C ASP A 478 25.87 -30.78 -38.86
N ALA A 479 26.34 -31.30 -37.75
CA ALA A 479 25.56 -32.09 -36.84
C ALA A 479 24.30 -31.36 -36.38
N PRO A 480 23.16 -32.04 -36.15
CA PRO A 480 21.97 -31.36 -35.69
C PRO A 480 22.23 -30.79 -34.30
N GLN A 481 22.22 -29.47 -34.21
CA GLN A 481 22.11 -28.79 -32.95
C GLN A 481 20.83 -29.30 -32.27
N LYS A 482 21.01 -29.86 -31.07
CA LYS A 482 19.91 -30.18 -30.18
C LYS A 482 18.95 -29.00 -30.19
N MET A 483 17.75 -29.22 -30.67
CA MET A 483 16.63 -28.36 -30.35
C MET A 483 16.42 -28.46 -28.83
N GLN A 484 16.92 -27.50 -28.12
CA GLN A 484 16.60 -27.20 -26.75
C GLN A 484 15.28 -26.45 -26.82
N GLY A 485 14.20 -27.17 -26.69
CA GLY A 485 12.87 -26.64 -26.75
C GLY A 485 11.97 -27.54 -25.92
N GLY A 486 12.02 -27.37 -24.63
CA GLY A 486 10.90 -27.57 -23.75
C GLY A 486 10.52 -26.21 -23.19
N PRO A 487 9.27 -25.94 -22.86
CA PRO A 487 8.90 -24.79 -22.07
C PRO A 487 9.35 -25.07 -20.62
N GLY A 488 10.61 -24.77 -20.34
CA GLY A 488 11.17 -24.58 -19.04
C GLY A 488 11.66 -23.15 -19.06
N GLY A 489 10.80 -22.23 -18.72
CA GLY A 489 11.17 -20.85 -18.48
C GLY A 489 12.28 -20.86 -17.46
N GLY A 490 13.44 -20.27 -17.78
CA GLY A 490 14.38 -19.86 -16.76
C GLY A 490 13.66 -18.79 -15.96
N GLY A 491 13.12 -19.17 -14.80
CA GLY A 491 12.48 -18.23 -13.88
C GLY A 491 13.44 -17.08 -13.60
N ASN A 492 12.92 -15.90 -13.43
CA ASN A 492 13.71 -14.77 -12.98
C ASN A 492 14.15 -15.05 -11.54
N SER A 493 15.45 -15.15 -11.29
CA SER A 493 15.99 -15.47 -9.97
C SER A 493 15.70 -14.39 -8.90
N GLU A 494 15.19 -13.23 -9.33
CA GLU A 494 14.80 -12.14 -8.44
C GLU A 494 13.35 -12.28 -7.93
N LEU A 495 12.53 -13.10 -8.59
CA LEU A 495 11.15 -13.34 -8.21
C LEU A 495 11.05 -14.61 -7.37
N TYR A 496 10.43 -14.56 -6.21
CA TYR A 496 10.20 -15.77 -5.42
C TYR A 496 9.12 -15.61 -4.34
N ILE A 497 8.53 -16.75 -4.01
CA ILE A 497 7.71 -16.95 -2.80
C ILE A 497 8.52 -17.78 -1.81
N LYS A 498 8.67 -17.28 -0.56
CA LYS A 498 9.31 -18.03 0.53
C LYS A 498 8.36 -18.12 1.71
N ILE A 499 8.02 -19.36 2.11
CA ILE A 499 7.23 -19.62 3.31
C ILE A 499 8.15 -20.30 4.32
N ALA A 500 8.51 -19.60 5.40
CA ALA A 500 9.43 -20.05 6.42
C ALA A 500 8.74 -20.38 7.75
N GLY A 501 7.48 -19.94 7.96
CA GLY A 501 6.75 -20.17 9.21
C GLY A 501 5.27 -19.82 9.12
N GLY A 502 4.59 -19.84 10.28
CA GLY A 502 3.18 -19.47 10.41
C GLY A 502 2.18 -20.55 9.97
N THR A 503 0.92 -20.13 9.92
CA THR A 503 -0.19 -20.90 9.32
C THR A 503 -0.75 -20.09 8.17
N LEU A 504 -0.69 -20.64 6.97
CA LEU A 504 -1.18 -20.03 5.76
C LEU A 504 -2.29 -20.88 5.18
N THR A 505 -3.48 -20.32 5.04
CA THR A 505 -4.61 -20.94 4.36
C THR A 505 -5.00 -20.08 3.17
N VAL A 506 -4.96 -20.65 1.98
CA VAL A 506 -5.27 -19.96 0.73
C VAL A 506 -6.43 -20.66 0.04
N SER A 507 -7.40 -19.87 -0.42
CA SER A 507 -8.45 -20.30 -1.34
C SER A 507 -8.44 -19.33 -2.52
N ALA A 508 -8.09 -19.85 -3.70
CA ALA A 508 -7.92 -19.04 -4.91
C ALA A 508 -8.65 -19.71 -6.08
N ASP A 509 -9.24 -18.90 -6.95
CA ASP A 509 -9.86 -19.39 -8.19
C ASP A 509 -8.79 -19.64 -9.28
N GLY A 510 -7.70 -18.84 -9.28
CA GLY A 510 -6.47 -19.04 -10.03
C GLY A 510 -5.49 -19.94 -9.27
N ASP A 511 -4.19 -19.61 -9.31
CA ASP A 511 -3.16 -20.38 -8.61
C ASP A 511 -3.10 -19.99 -7.12
N GLY A 512 -3.02 -21.00 -6.25
CA GLY A 512 -2.87 -20.72 -4.81
C GLY A 512 -1.56 -20.02 -4.47
N LEU A 513 -0.48 -20.41 -5.15
CA LEU A 513 0.86 -19.82 -5.04
C LEU A 513 1.44 -19.73 -6.45
N ASP A 514 1.42 -18.56 -7.07
CA ASP A 514 2.07 -18.30 -8.36
C ASP A 514 3.42 -17.61 -8.18
N SER A 515 4.45 -18.19 -8.75
CA SER A 515 5.78 -17.58 -8.74
C SER A 515 6.38 -17.63 -10.13
N ASN A 516 6.53 -16.47 -10.74
CA ASN A 516 7.25 -16.32 -12.01
C ASN A 516 8.77 -16.61 -11.88
N GLY A 517 9.21 -17.06 -10.71
CA GLY A 517 10.57 -17.42 -10.39
C GLY A 517 10.68 -18.70 -9.58
N SER A 518 10.85 -18.60 -8.28
CA SER A 518 11.08 -19.73 -7.38
C SER A 518 10.08 -19.78 -6.24
N LEU A 519 9.70 -20.99 -5.82
CA LEU A 519 8.89 -21.24 -4.64
C LEU A 519 9.68 -22.07 -3.63
N LEU A 520 9.81 -21.59 -2.39
CA LEU A 520 10.51 -22.26 -1.30
C LEU A 520 9.64 -22.33 -0.04
N VAL A 521 9.33 -23.54 0.40
CA VAL A 521 8.64 -23.77 1.67
C VAL A 521 9.59 -24.47 2.63
N THR A 522 10.03 -23.77 3.68
CA THR A 522 11.00 -24.29 4.68
C THR A 522 10.38 -24.56 6.04
N GLY A 523 9.16 -24.05 6.31
CA GLY A 523 8.49 -24.21 7.59
C GLY A 523 7.02 -23.82 7.56
N GLY A 524 6.37 -23.85 8.73
CA GLY A 524 4.98 -23.51 8.88
C GLY A 524 3.99 -24.61 8.47
N THR A 525 2.74 -24.22 8.37
CA THR A 525 1.65 -25.05 7.84
C THR A 525 0.99 -24.29 6.70
N THR A 526 1.05 -24.84 5.51
CA THR A 526 0.45 -24.24 4.32
C THR A 526 -0.65 -25.14 3.78
N ILE A 527 -1.84 -24.61 3.64
CA ILE A 527 -3.02 -25.28 3.09
C ILE A 527 -3.51 -24.44 1.91
N VAL A 528 -3.55 -25.05 0.73
CA VAL A 528 -3.96 -24.38 -0.50
C VAL A 528 -5.16 -25.10 -1.09
N TYR A 529 -6.20 -24.34 -1.38
CA TYR A 529 -7.40 -24.76 -2.08
C TYR A 529 -7.47 -23.96 -3.40
N GLY A 530 -7.15 -24.63 -4.50
CA GLY A 530 -7.15 -24.05 -5.85
C GLY A 530 -6.05 -24.65 -6.73
N PRO A 531 -6.08 -24.43 -8.04
CA PRO A 531 -7.21 -23.88 -8.80
C PRO A 531 -8.43 -24.81 -8.73
N THR A 532 -9.63 -24.21 -8.79
CA THR A 532 -10.89 -24.96 -8.71
C THR A 532 -11.46 -25.32 -10.08
N SER A 533 -10.79 -24.98 -11.18
CA SER A 533 -11.18 -25.20 -12.58
C SER A 533 -10.76 -26.59 -13.12
#